data_a5f2379521477dce73cbb36f5830295d
#
_entry.id   a5f2379521477dce73cbb36f5830295d
#
_cell.length_a   1.000
_cell.length_b   1.000
_cell.length_c   1.000
_cell.angle_alpha   90.00
_cell.angle_beta   90.00
_cell.angle_gamma   90.00
#
_symmetry.space_group_name_H-M   'P 1'
#
loop_
_entity.id
_entity.type
_entity.pdbx_description
1 polymer ?
#
loop_
_entity_poly.entity_id
_entity_poly.type
_entity_poly.pdbx_seq_one_letter_code
_entity_poly.pdbx_strand_id
1 'polypeptide(L)'
;MKYAVGIDFGTESGRAVLVDVATGDEVATAVHVYANGVIDECLPPPDDRVRLAADWALQDPADYIDTIRSVVPEVLRLADVAPEDVVGLGIDFTSCTMLPTTRAGVPLCEVPGLRGEPHAWVKLWKHHAAQPEADRINAVAASRGERWLARYGGRISSEWFYSKALQILDEAPAVYAAADRLIEGADWVVWRLTGNEVRNSCTAGYKAIWSKEEGFPEPAFFAALDPRFERVVDDKMSRDIRSLGEAAGGLSAEAAAWTGLLPGTPVAVANVDAHVSVPAVGVTRPGTMVAVMGTSTCHVVLGEREVTAEGMCGVVEDGVIPGWFGFEAGQSAVGDIFAWFIDQAVPPEVHESARQSGQSVHDYLESEAALLRPGENGLLALDWWNGNRSILVDTHLNGLLLGATLATRPADIYRALLEATAHGTRVIIDSLEAAGVAVDRIVACGGLPDRNELLMQLTADITGREVDVAASNQAPAVGAAMYGAVAAGAAGGGFDSIDAAVGAMARPHARTHVPDPASVAMYDRLHQEYLVLHDYFGRGANDVMKRLRAIQEELVSPGGEPVRLPVESPVG
;
A
#
# COMPACT_ATOMS: atom_id res chain seq x y z
N MET A 1 -11.08 14.83 -29.12
CA MET A 1 -10.16 14.00 -28.32
C MET A 1 -10.99 13.24 -27.31
N LYS A 2 -10.53 12.12 -26.81
CA LYS A 2 -11.25 11.36 -25.79
C LYS A 2 -10.35 11.23 -24.55
N TYR A 3 -10.98 11.30 -23.40
CA TYR A 3 -10.30 11.34 -22.11
C TYR A 3 -10.87 10.33 -21.14
N ALA A 4 -10.07 9.88 -20.18
CA ALA A 4 -10.52 9.10 -19.03
C ALA A 4 -10.11 9.82 -17.74
N VAL A 5 -10.93 9.70 -16.70
CA VAL A 5 -10.62 10.24 -15.38
C VAL A 5 -10.20 9.10 -14.48
N GLY A 6 -9.06 9.23 -13.82
CA GLY A 6 -8.65 8.38 -12.71
C GLY A 6 -8.70 9.16 -11.40
N ILE A 7 -9.23 8.54 -10.35
CA ILE A 7 -9.28 9.12 -9.00
C ILE A 7 -8.54 8.20 -8.05
N ASP A 8 -7.49 8.71 -7.41
CA ASP A 8 -6.69 8.06 -6.38
C ASP A 8 -7.08 8.60 -4.99
N PHE A 9 -7.54 7.71 -4.12
CA PHE A 9 -7.89 8.00 -2.73
C PHE A 9 -6.77 7.54 -1.80
N GLY A 10 -5.88 8.47 -1.47
CA GLY A 10 -4.78 8.23 -0.54
C GLY A 10 -5.18 8.37 0.94
N THR A 11 -4.17 8.42 1.81
CA THR A 11 -4.34 8.47 3.26
C THR A 11 -4.82 9.84 3.77
N GLU A 12 -4.30 10.95 3.21
CA GLU A 12 -4.58 12.32 3.69
C GLU A 12 -5.29 13.18 2.64
N SER A 13 -5.39 12.69 1.43
CA SER A 13 -5.96 13.43 0.29
C SER A 13 -6.40 12.48 -0.81
N GLY A 14 -7.33 12.94 -1.63
CA GLY A 14 -7.62 12.31 -2.91
C GLY A 14 -7.28 13.23 -4.07
N ARG A 15 -7.03 12.63 -5.24
CA ARG A 15 -6.67 13.36 -6.45
C ARG A 15 -7.36 12.79 -7.67
N ALA A 16 -7.60 13.64 -8.67
CA ALA A 16 -8.00 13.19 -10.00
C ALA A 16 -6.96 13.57 -11.04
N VAL A 17 -6.78 12.70 -12.02
CA VAL A 17 -6.00 12.96 -13.23
C VAL A 17 -6.90 12.75 -14.44
N LEU A 18 -6.91 13.72 -15.35
CA LEU A 18 -7.54 13.61 -16.65
C LEU A 18 -6.48 13.20 -17.66
N VAL A 19 -6.67 12.05 -18.30
CA VAL A 19 -5.69 11.44 -19.21
C VAL A 19 -6.25 11.38 -20.63
N ASP A 20 -5.47 11.79 -21.62
CA ASP A 20 -5.80 11.58 -23.05
C ASP A 20 -5.68 10.09 -23.39
N VAL A 21 -6.78 9.50 -23.85
CA VAL A 21 -6.86 8.05 -24.13
C VAL A 21 -5.96 7.63 -25.29
N ALA A 22 -5.64 8.54 -26.20
CA ALA A 22 -4.82 8.22 -27.37
C ALA A 22 -3.31 8.25 -27.11
N THR A 23 -2.87 9.04 -26.11
CA THR A 23 -1.42 9.30 -25.88
C THR A 23 -0.95 8.99 -24.46
N GLY A 24 -1.88 8.85 -23.50
CA GLY A 24 -1.54 8.71 -22.09
C GLY A 24 -1.06 10.02 -21.44
N ASP A 25 -1.21 11.15 -22.12
CA ASP A 25 -0.81 12.43 -21.55
C ASP A 25 -1.74 12.84 -20.40
N GLU A 26 -1.14 13.21 -19.28
CA GLU A 26 -1.82 13.79 -18.12
C GLU A 26 -2.15 15.25 -18.44
N VAL A 27 -3.41 15.51 -18.79
CA VAL A 27 -3.85 16.83 -19.28
C VAL A 27 -4.12 17.80 -18.14
N ALA A 28 -4.68 17.29 -17.04
CA ALA A 28 -4.93 18.06 -15.83
C ALA A 28 -4.91 17.18 -14.58
N THR A 29 -4.52 17.77 -13.46
CA THR A 29 -4.51 17.15 -12.14
C THR A 29 -5.13 18.09 -11.13
N ALA A 30 -5.95 17.56 -10.22
CA ALA A 30 -6.49 18.27 -9.07
C ALA A 30 -6.36 17.42 -7.81
N VAL A 31 -6.11 18.07 -6.67
CA VAL A 31 -5.94 17.41 -5.37
C VAL A 31 -6.90 18.04 -4.36
N HIS A 32 -7.53 17.22 -3.55
CA HIS A 32 -8.34 17.62 -2.42
C HIS A 32 -7.77 17.01 -1.14
N VAL A 33 -7.36 17.84 -0.19
CA VAL A 33 -6.91 17.41 1.13
C VAL A 33 -8.14 17.12 1.98
N TYR A 34 -8.17 15.98 2.65
CA TYR A 34 -9.29 15.59 3.51
C TYR A 34 -9.44 16.56 4.68
N ALA A 35 -10.68 16.94 4.96
CA ALA A 35 -10.97 17.88 6.05
C ALA A 35 -10.63 17.29 7.43
N ASN A 36 -10.82 15.98 7.58
CA ASN A 36 -10.56 15.27 8.84
C ASN A 36 -9.21 14.51 8.82
N GLY A 37 -8.67 14.21 7.64
CA GLY A 37 -7.44 13.43 7.49
C GLY A 37 -7.53 12.05 8.16
N VAL A 38 -6.47 11.66 8.87
CA VAL A 38 -6.49 10.46 9.71
C VAL A 38 -6.98 10.82 11.11
N ILE A 39 -8.01 10.11 11.57
CA ILE A 39 -8.61 10.24 12.89
C ILE A 39 -8.01 9.16 13.79
N ASP A 40 -7.06 9.52 14.65
CA ASP A 40 -6.30 8.58 15.49
C ASP A 40 -6.20 8.98 16.99
N GLU A 41 -6.64 10.20 17.37
CA GLU A 41 -6.66 10.65 18.74
C GLU A 41 -8.07 10.70 19.35
N CYS A 42 -9.03 11.27 18.64
CA CYS A 42 -10.43 11.39 19.03
C CYS A 42 -11.33 11.55 17.81
N LEU A 43 -12.62 11.22 17.97
CA LEU A 43 -13.59 11.43 16.91
C LEU A 43 -13.77 12.93 16.58
N PRO A 44 -14.21 13.27 15.36
CA PRO A 44 -14.47 14.66 14.99
C PRO A 44 -15.64 15.26 15.78
N PRO A 45 -15.69 16.60 15.96
CA PRO A 45 -16.82 17.26 16.60
C PRO A 45 -18.18 16.88 15.99
N PRO A 46 -19.24 16.75 16.78
CA PRO A 46 -19.34 17.11 18.22
C PRO A 46 -18.89 15.98 19.18
N ASP A 47 -18.35 14.89 18.68
CA ASP A 47 -18.02 13.69 19.44
C ASP A 47 -16.53 13.66 19.87
N ASP A 48 -15.84 14.79 19.86
CA ASP A 48 -14.42 15.00 20.17
C ASP A 48 -13.98 14.60 21.59
N ARG A 49 -14.95 14.26 22.46
CA ARG A 49 -14.69 13.65 23.77
C ARG A 49 -14.44 12.15 23.73
N VAL A 50 -14.78 11.48 22.63
CA VAL A 50 -14.52 10.07 22.44
C VAL A 50 -13.07 9.90 22.03
N ARG A 51 -12.23 9.44 22.95
CA ARG A 51 -10.82 9.16 22.71
C ARG A 51 -10.65 7.79 22.07
N LEU A 52 -9.74 7.72 21.09
CA LEU A 52 -9.34 6.46 20.48
C LEU A 52 -8.17 5.86 21.26
N ALA A 53 -8.11 4.54 21.31
CA ALA A 53 -6.99 3.82 21.87
C ALA A 53 -5.78 3.84 20.90
N ALA A 54 -4.63 3.43 21.37
CA ALA A 54 -3.46 3.27 20.52
C ALA A 54 -3.76 2.33 19.33
N ASP A 55 -3.06 2.56 18.23
CA ASP A 55 -3.17 1.76 17.00
C ASP A 55 -4.52 1.86 16.27
N TRP A 56 -5.41 2.75 16.71
CA TRP A 56 -6.59 3.10 15.93
C TRP A 56 -6.24 4.11 14.84
N ALA A 57 -6.82 3.91 13.65
CA ALA A 57 -6.75 4.86 12.55
C ALA A 57 -8.06 4.80 11.77
N LEU A 58 -8.82 5.88 11.81
CA LEU A 58 -10.13 6.01 11.17
C LEU A 58 -10.09 7.10 10.11
N GLN A 59 -11.13 7.14 9.25
CA GLN A 59 -11.37 8.23 8.31
C GLN A 59 -12.87 8.56 8.26
N ASP A 60 -13.18 9.77 7.77
CA ASP A 60 -14.56 10.20 7.53
C ASP A 60 -14.94 9.87 6.07
N PRO A 61 -15.98 9.05 5.82
CA PRO A 61 -16.41 8.73 4.47
C PRO A 61 -16.93 9.95 3.69
N ALA A 62 -17.31 11.04 4.37
CA ALA A 62 -17.69 12.28 3.72
C ALA A 62 -16.53 12.92 2.94
N ASP A 63 -15.28 12.78 3.43
CA ASP A 63 -14.10 13.29 2.75
C ASP A 63 -13.91 12.68 1.34
N TYR A 64 -14.35 11.43 1.14
CA TYR A 64 -14.28 10.77 -0.18
C TYR A 64 -15.28 11.36 -1.18
N ILE A 65 -16.50 11.65 -0.73
CA ILE A 65 -17.53 12.27 -1.58
C ILE A 65 -17.16 13.72 -1.90
N ASP A 66 -16.62 14.45 -0.92
CA ASP A 66 -16.16 15.83 -1.12
C ASP A 66 -14.95 15.90 -2.04
N THR A 67 -14.08 14.89 -1.99
CA THR A 67 -13.00 14.71 -2.98
C THR A 67 -13.59 14.64 -4.39
N ILE A 68 -14.51 13.73 -4.65
CA ILE A 68 -15.12 13.58 -5.98
C ILE A 68 -15.73 14.89 -6.47
N ARG A 69 -16.49 15.56 -5.60
CA ARG A 69 -17.15 16.84 -5.89
C ARG A 69 -16.16 17.98 -6.19
N SER A 70 -14.97 17.89 -5.63
CA SER A 70 -13.93 18.91 -5.82
C SER A 70 -13.07 18.62 -7.04
N VAL A 71 -12.47 17.41 -7.13
CA VAL A 71 -11.38 17.15 -8.09
C VAL A 71 -11.86 16.87 -9.50
N VAL A 72 -13.04 16.22 -9.68
CA VAL A 72 -13.51 15.86 -11.04
C VAL A 72 -13.97 17.09 -11.82
N PRO A 73 -14.83 17.99 -11.29
CA PRO A 73 -15.14 19.24 -12.00
C PRO A 73 -13.91 20.11 -12.25
N GLU A 74 -12.92 20.09 -11.33
CA GLU A 74 -11.74 20.91 -11.44
C GLU A 74 -10.81 20.44 -12.57
N VAL A 75 -10.58 19.14 -12.75
CA VAL A 75 -9.74 18.67 -13.89
C VAL A 75 -10.41 18.95 -15.23
N LEU A 76 -11.75 18.85 -15.32
CA LEU A 76 -12.49 19.23 -16.55
C LEU A 76 -12.31 20.70 -16.85
N ARG A 77 -12.45 21.55 -15.84
CA ARG A 77 -12.28 23.02 -15.97
C ARG A 77 -10.86 23.42 -16.34
N LEU A 78 -9.83 22.80 -15.72
CA LEU A 78 -8.42 23.10 -15.98
C LEU A 78 -8.01 22.70 -17.41
N ALA A 79 -8.58 21.63 -17.92
CA ALA A 79 -8.30 21.12 -19.26
C ALA A 79 -9.20 21.70 -20.35
N ASP A 80 -10.23 22.47 -20.00
CA ASP A 80 -11.29 22.95 -20.91
C ASP A 80 -11.92 21.79 -21.72
N VAL A 81 -12.22 20.67 -21.02
CA VAL A 81 -12.76 19.45 -21.62
C VAL A 81 -14.25 19.34 -21.35
N ALA A 82 -15.01 19.07 -22.41
CA ALA A 82 -16.45 18.87 -22.31
C ALA A 82 -16.78 17.47 -21.71
N PRO A 83 -17.85 17.35 -20.89
CA PRO A 83 -18.22 16.07 -20.27
C PRO A 83 -18.45 14.90 -21.24
N GLU A 84 -18.92 15.18 -22.46
CA GLU A 84 -19.12 14.20 -23.54
C GLU A 84 -17.84 13.65 -24.15
N ASP A 85 -16.70 14.24 -23.86
CA ASP A 85 -15.39 13.75 -24.28
C ASP A 85 -14.75 12.81 -23.26
N VAL A 86 -15.30 12.66 -22.06
CA VAL A 86 -14.85 11.70 -21.06
C VAL A 86 -15.53 10.35 -21.29
N VAL A 87 -14.73 9.34 -21.63
CA VAL A 87 -15.23 8.00 -21.97
C VAL A 87 -15.51 7.12 -20.75
N GLY A 88 -14.78 7.32 -19.65
CA GLY A 88 -14.93 6.50 -18.47
C GLY A 88 -14.20 7.05 -17.26
N LEU A 89 -14.54 6.50 -16.10
CA LEU A 89 -14.00 6.86 -14.81
C LEU A 89 -13.50 5.60 -14.10
N GLY A 90 -12.27 5.64 -13.58
CA GLY A 90 -11.68 4.60 -12.75
C GLY A 90 -11.29 5.13 -11.38
N ILE A 91 -11.25 4.24 -10.41
CA ILE A 91 -10.98 4.56 -9.01
C ILE A 91 -9.96 3.58 -8.47
N ASP A 92 -9.00 4.13 -7.76
CA ASP A 92 -8.16 3.36 -6.88
C ASP A 92 -8.21 3.91 -5.45
N PHE A 93 -7.77 3.09 -4.52
CA PHE A 93 -7.92 3.37 -3.11
C PHE A 93 -6.82 2.69 -2.29
N THR A 94 -6.50 3.24 -1.12
CA THR A 94 -5.71 2.52 -0.12
C THR A 94 -6.38 1.20 0.23
N SER A 95 -5.65 0.11 0.14
CA SER A 95 -6.19 -1.24 0.44
C SER A 95 -6.59 -1.38 1.91
N CYS A 96 -7.44 -2.34 2.22
CA CYS A 96 -7.86 -2.63 3.61
C CYS A 96 -8.60 -1.48 4.30
N THR A 97 -9.07 -0.49 3.59
CA THR A 97 -9.87 0.60 4.13
C THR A 97 -11.34 0.19 4.08
N MET A 98 -11.92 -0.23 5.22
CA MET A 98 -13.25 -0.83 5.27
C MET A 98 -14.21 -0.08 6.19
N LEU A 99 -15.51 -0.14 5.87
CA LEU A 99 -16.54 0.52 6.65
C LEU A 99 -17.83 -0.33 6.79
N PRO A 100 -18.54 -0.19 7.92
CA PRO A 100 -19.88 -0.71 8.09
C PRO A 100 -20.92 0.25 7.51
N THR A 101 -21.90 -0.27 6.76
CA THR A 101 -22.98 0.54 6.19
C THR A 101 -24.36 -0.11 6.37
N THR A 102 -25.41 0.67 6.17
CA THR A 102 -26.77 0.17 5.97
C THR A 102 -26.89 -0.50 4.61
N ARG A 103 -28.01 -1.19 4.36
CA ARG A 103 -28.35 -1.80 3.06
C ARG A 103 -28.45 -0.79 1.91
N ALA A 104 -28.64 0.48 2.22
CA ALA A 104 -28.68 1.56 1.24
C ALA A 104 -27.29 2.20 1.00
N GLY A 105 -26.22 1.66 1.60
CA GLY A 105 -24.87 2.18 1.47
C GLY A 105 -24.59 3.44 2.31
N VAL A 106 -25.46 3.75 3.30
CA VAL A 106 -25.22 4.87 4.24
C VAL A 106 -24.22 4.39 5.28
N PRO A 107 -23.04 5.04 5.46
CA PRO A 107 -22.07 4.72 6.50
C PRO A 107 -22.71 4.79 7.88
N LEU A 108 -22.36 3.86 8.78
CA LEU A 108 -23.00 3.84 10.10
C LEU A 108 -22.66 5.06 10.96
N CYS A 109 -21.50 5.69 10.77
CA CYS A 109 -21.15 6.95 11.45
C CYS A 109 -22.07 8.12 11.05
N GLU A 110 -22.80 8.03 9.93
CA GLU A 110 -23.80 9.01 9.50
C GLU A 110 -25.20 8.68 10.03
N VAL A 111 -25.41 7.49 10.60
CA VAL A 111 -26.71 7.08 11.15
C VAL A 111 -26.92 7.73 12.52
N PRO A 112 -28.08 8.36 12.77
CA PRO A 112 -28.39 8.97 14.07
C PRO A 112 -28.17 8.00 15.24
N GLY A 113 -27.38 8.43 16.23
CA GLY A 113 -27.06 7.66 17.43
C GLY A 113 -25.84 6.74 17.31
N LEU A 114 -25.21 6.60 16.13
CA LEU A 114 -24.01 5.80 15.94
C LEU A 114 -22.74 6.63 15.68
N ARG A 115 -22.85 7.95 15.50
CA ARG A 115 -21.69 8.81 15.21
C ARG A 115 -20.63 8.77 16.32
N GLY A 116 -21.04 8.70 17.58
CA GLY A 116 -20.15 8.60 18.72
C GLY A 116 -19.52 7.20 18.95
N GLU A 117 -19.78 6.24 18.07
CA GLU A 117 -19.26 4.86 18.15
C GLU A 117 -18.07 4.70 17.21
N PRO A 118 -16.83 4.59 17.71
CA PRO A 118 -15.65 4.51 16.84
C PRO A 118 -15.70 3.37 15.80
N HIS A 119 -16.32 2.24 16.15
CA HIS A 119 -16.49 1.10 15.24
C HIS A 119 -17.48 1.37 14.09
N ALA A 120 -18.26 2.45 14.14
CA ALA A 120 -19.15 2.85 13.06
C ALA A 120 -18.44 3.63 11.92
N TRP A 121 -17.21 4.05 12.15
CA TRP A 121 -16.40 4.82 11.21
C TRP A 121 -15.57 3.92 10.28
N VAL A 122 -15.01 4.53 9.23
CA VAL A 122 -14.10 3.84 8.32
C VAL A 122 -12.82 3.45 9.05
N LYS A 123 -12.44 2.18 9.00
CA LYS A 123 -11.16 1.68 9.50
C LYS A 123 -10.13 1.73 8.40
N LEU A 124 -9.16 2.65 8.51
CA LEU A 124 -8.10 2.87 7.54
C LEU A 124 -7.15 1.65 7.46
N TRP A 125 -6.38 1.53 6.37
CA TRP A 125 -5.39 0.46 6.18
C TRP A 125 -4.43 0.31 7.37
N LYS A 126 -3.93 1.41 7.95
CA LYS A 126 -3.02 1.43 9.11
C LYS A 126 -3.71 1.29 10.48
N HIS A 127 -4.97 0.85 10.51
CA HIS A 127 -5.66 0.50 11.75
C HIS A 127 -5.17 -0.86 12.25
N HIS A 128 -4.25 -0.85 13.22
CA HIS A 128 -3.61 -2.06 13.76
C HIS A 128 -4.28 -2.62 15.02
N ALA A 129 -5.26 -1.91 15.58
CA ALA A 129 -5.95 -2.29 16.82
C ALA A 129 -6.68 -3.65 16.75
N ALA A 130 -6.88 -4.22 15.55
CA ALA A 130 -7.45 -5.55 15.35
C ALA A 130 -6.42 -6.70 15.44
N GLN A 131 -5.26 -6.48 16.09
CA GLN A 131 -4.20 -7.50 16.22
C GLN A 131 -4.64 -8.75 16.98
N PRO A 132 -5.40 -8.67 18.10
CA PRO A 132 -5.91 -9.87 18.78
C PRO A 132 -6.79 -10.76 17.88
N GLU A 133 -7.61 -10.15 17.02
CA GLU A 133 -8.46 -10.86 16.06
C GLU A 133 -7.65 -11.50 14.95
N ALA A 134 -6.62 -10.81 14.44
CA ALA A 134 -5.68 -11.38 13.48
C ALA A 134 -4.96 -12.61 14.05
N ASP A 135 -4.50 -12.55 15.29
CA ASP A 135 -3.84 -13.66 15.95
C ASP A 135 -4.79 -14.85 16.13
N ARG A 136 -6.06 -14.60 16.47
CA ARG A 136 -7.11 -15.63 16.55
C ARG A 136 -7.40 -16.25 15.19
N ILE A 137 -7.52 -15.44 14.12
CA ILE A 137 -7.69 -15.93 12.75
C ILE A 137 -6.52 -16.84 12.37
N ASN A 138 -5.30 -16.41 12.61
CA ASN A 138 -4.09 -17.17 12.30
C ASN A 138 -4.03 -18.50 13.06
N ALA A 139 -4.33 -18.49 14.37
CA ALA A 139 -4.33 -19.69 15.21
C ALA A 139 -5.39 -20.70 14.75
N VAL A 140 -6.61 -20.23 14.48
CA VAL A 140 -7.71 -21.09 13.99
C VAL A 140 -7.40 -21.64 12.61
N ALA A 141 -6.93 -20.80 11.68
CA ALA A 141 -6.56 -21.24 10.34
C ALA A 141 -5.47 -22.30 10.36
N ALA A 142 -4.41 -22.09 11.13
CA ALA A 142 -3.32 -23.07 11.30
C ALA A 142 -3.80 -24.38 11.92
N SER A 143 -4.63 -24.32 12.99
CA SER A 143 -5.15 -25.52 13.66
C SER A 143 -6.08 -26.36 12.77
N ARG A 144 -6.79 -25.72 11.85
CA ARG A 144 -7.68 -26.36 10.88
C ARG A 144 -6.97 -26.81 9.60
N GLY A 145 -5.72 -26.37 9.39
CA GLY A 145 -4.96 -26.62 8.15
C GLY A 145 -5.57 -25.92 6.92
N GLU A 146 -6.06 -24.70 7.09
CA GLU A 146 -6.67 -23.92 6.02
C GLU A 146 -5.64 -23.64 4.91
N ARG A 147 -5.87 -24.17 3.71
CA ARG A 147 -4.91 -24.13 2.59
C ARG A 147 -4.67 -22.73 2.07
N TRP A 148 -5.68 -21.85 2.10
CA TRP A 148 -5.59 -20.47 1.65
C TRP A 148 -4.55 -19.66 2.44
N LEU A 149 -4.19 -20.05 3.66
CA LEU A 149 -3.23 -19.31 4.48
C LEU A 149 -1.85 -19.19 3.81
N ALA A 150 -1.48 -20.18 3.00
CA ALA A 150 -0.22 -20.18 2.25
C ALA A 150 -0.13 -19.05 1.20
N ARG A 151 -1.27 -18.61 0.65
CA ARG A 151 -1.34 -17.48 -0.31
C ARG A 151 -0.89 -16.16 0.30
N TYR A 152 -0.90 -16.07 1.64
CA TYR A 152 -0.61 -14.86 2.41
C TYR A 152 0.65 -14.99 3.27
N GLY A 153 1.61 -15.80 2.83
CA GLY A 153 2.86 -16.02 3.56
C GLY A 153 2.67 -16.70 4.91
N GLY A 154 1.55 -17.38 5.11
CA GLY A 154 1.22 -18.12 6.33
C GLY A 154 0.56 -17.30 7.44
N ARG A 155 0.23 -16.03 7.23
CA ARG A 155 -0.38 -15.15 8.24
C ARG A 155 -1.33 -14.12 7.63
N ILE A 156 -2.39 -13.79 8.39
CA ILE A 156 -3.30 -12.68 8.14
C ILE A 156 -2.90 -11.50 9.03
N SER A 157 -2.91 -10.28 8.46
CA SER A 157 -2.59 -9.04 9.17
C SER A 157 -3.80 -8.47 9.92
N SER A 158 -3.53 -7.71 10.99
CA SER A 158 -4.52 -6.87 11.69
C SER A 158 -5.17 -5.83 10.77
N GLU A 159 -4.47 -5.42 9.72
CA GLU A 159 -4.96 -4.45 8.74
C GLU A 159 -6.12 -4.99 7.89
N TRP A 160 -6.27 -6.32 7.76
CA TRP A 160 -7.13 -6.92 6.75
C TRP A 160 -8.59 -7.02 7.16
N PHE A 161 -9.42 -7.24 6.17
CA PHE A 161 -10.87 -7.12 6.26
C PHE A 161 -11.48 -7.92 7.42
N TYR A 162 -11.17 -9.23 7.53
CA TYR A 162 -11.79 -10.07 8.56
C TYR A 162 -11.28 -9.80 9.96
N SER A 163 -10.04 -9.34 10.13
CA SER A 163 -9.53 -8.92 11.44
C SER A 163 -10.34 -7.74 11.96
N LYS A 164 -10.54 -6.71 11.14
CA LYS A 164 -11.35 -5.54 11.48
C LYS A 164 -12.84 -5.86 11.65
N ALA A 165 -13.39 -6.73 10.79
CA ALA A 165 -14.78 -7.16 10.90
C ALA A 165 -15.06 -7.93 12.19
N LEU A 166 -14.12 -8.80 12.60
CA LEU A 166 -14.19 -9.56 13.85
C LEU A 166 -14.03 -8.66 15.07
N GLN A 167 -13.14 -7.65 15.00
CA GLN A 167 -13.02 -6.63 16.03
C GLN A 167 -14.33 -5.86 16.25
N ILE A 168 -15.03 -5.47 15.16
CA ILE A 168 -16.35 -4.83 15.31
C ILE A 168 -17.34 -5.76 16.02
N LEU A 169 -17.33 -7.06 15.70
CA LEU A 169 -18.21 -8.04 16.35
C LEU A 169 -17.90 -8.19 17.85
N ASP A 170 -16.62 -8.23 18.22
CA ASP A 170 -16.17 -8.47 19.59
C ASP A 170 -16.36 -7.25 20.49
N GLU A 171 -15.90 -6.09 20.02
CA GLU A 171 -15.84 -4.88 20.84
C GLU A 171 -17.14 -4.06 20.77
N ALA A 172 -17.85 -4.10 19.62
CA ALA A 172 -19.08 -3.34 19.39
C ALA A 172 -20.18 -4.19 18.71
N PRO A 173 -20.69 -5.26 19.36
CA PRO A 173 -21.67 -6.17 18.76
C PRO A 173 -22.96 -5.47 18.33
N ALA A 174 -23.32 -4.35 18.93
CA ALA A 174 -24.46 -3.53 18.52
C ALA A 174 -24.22 -2.85 17.18
N VAL A 175 -23.00 -2.36 16.93
CA VAL A 175 -22.58 -1.79 15.63
C VAL A 175 -22.54 -2.89 14.57
N TYR A 176 -21.97 -4.05 14.91
CA TYR A 176 -21.97 -5.20 14.00
C TYR A 176 -23.39 -5.64 13.62
N ALA A 177 -24.32 -5.66 14.58
CA ALA A 177 -25.71 -6.02 14.31
C ALA A 177 -26.43 -4.96 13.46
N ALA A 178 -26.12 -3.67 13.64
CA ALA A 178 -26.69 -2.57 12.87
C ALA A 178 -26.14 -2.48 11.42
N ALA A 179 -24.94 -3.01 11.19
CA ALA A 179 -24.34 -3.05 9.86
C ALA A 179 -25.07 -4.07 8.97
N ASP A 180 -25.69 -3.62 7.89
CA ASP A 180 -26.18 -4.52 6.83
C ASP A 180 -25.04 -4.95 5.90
N ARG A 181 -24.00 -4.12 5.76
CA ARG A 181 -22.82 -4.39 4.95
C ARG A 181 -21.54 -4.01 5.67
N LEU A 182 -20.51 -4.82 5.44
CA LEU A 182 -19.11 -4.53 5.67
C LEU A 182 -18.46 -4.46 4.29
N ILE A 183 -17.88 -3.33 3.92
CA ILE A 183 -17.43 -3.08 2.55
C ILE A 183 -16.09 -2.33 2.53
N GLU A 184 -15.24 -2.60 1.54
CA GLU A 184 -14.05 -1.80 1.26
C GLU A 184 -14.44 -0.39 0.79
N GLY A 185 -13.67 0.63 1.19
CA GLY A 185 -13.90 2.02 0.79
C GLY A 185 -13.92 2.22 -0.72
N ALA A 186 -13.03 1.51 -1.42
CA ALA A 186 -12.98 1.49 -2.87
C ALA A 186 -14.30 1.06 -3.52
N ASP A 187 -14.85 -0.09 -3.08
CA ASP A 187 -16.11 -0.63 -3.59
C ASP A 187 -17.30 0.24 -3.17
N TRP A 188 -17.24 0.81 -1.96
CA TRP A 188 -18.27 1.72 -1.48
C TRP A 188 -18.35 3.00 -2.32
N VAL A 189 -17.23 3.61 -2.69
CA VAL A 189 -17.19 4.78 -3.57
C VAL A 189 -17.80 4.45 -4.93
N VAL A 190 -17.43 3.31 -5.52
CA VAL A 190 -18.01 2.84 -6.79
C VAL A 190 -19.51 2.61 -6.66
N TRP A 191 -19.97 2.04 -5.54
CA TRP A 191 -21.40 1.88 -5.27
C TRP A 191 -22.12 3.24 -5.19
N ARG A 192 -21.52 4.25 -4.51
CA ARG A 192 -22.09 5.61 -4.45
C ARG A 192 -22.17 6.29 -5.82
N LEU A 193 -21.22 6.01 -6.70
CA LEU A 193 -21.20 6.56 -8.06
C LEU A 193 -22.23 5.91 -8.98
N THR A 194 -22.41 4.59 -8.89
CA THR A 194 -23.20 3.82 -9.87
C THR A 194 -24.57 3.38 -9.36
N GLY A 195 -24.76 3.30 -8.04
CA GLY A 195 -25.90 2.65 -7.42
C GLY A 195 -25.82 1.13 -7.36
N ASN A 196 -24.75 0.51 -7.86
CA ASN A 196 -24.54 -0.94 -7.89
C ASN A 196 -23.52 -1.38 -6.84
N GLU A 197 -23.93 -2.28 -5.95
CA GLU A 197 -23.03 -2.91 -4.96
C GLU A 197 -22.28 -4.05 -5.62
N VAL A 198 -21.04 -3.79 -6.05
CA VAL A 198 -20.11 -4.76 -6.61
C VAL A 198 -18.81 -4.75 -5.81
N ARG A 199 -18.04 -5.83 -5.88
CA ARG A 199 -16.70 -5.91 -5.29
C ARG A 199 -15.67 -6.18 -6.37
N ASN A 200 -14.48 -5.60 -6.23
CA ASN A 200 -13.38 -5.86 -7.13
C ASN A 200 -12.60 -7.12 -6.70
N SER A 201 -12.08 -7.86 -7.68
CA SER A 201 -11.28 -9.09 -7.47
C SER A 201 -9.97 -8.81 -6.71
N CYS A 202 -9.41 -7.61 -6.83
CA CYS A 202 -8.18 -7.22 -6.17
C CYS A 202 -8.33 -7.22 -4.64
N THR A 203 -9.20 -6.36 -4.07
CA THR A 203 -9.38 -6.29 -2.61
C THR A 203 -10.02 -7.57 -2.06
N ALA A 204 -10.95 -8.19 -2.79
CA ALA A 204 -11.55 -9.46 -2.38
C ALA A 204 -10.48 -10.54 -2.22
N GLY A 205 -9.55 -10.64 -3.16
CA GLY A 205 -8.47 -11.61 -3.15
C GLY A 205 -7.39 -11.30 -2.12
N TYR A 206 -6.80 -10.11 -2.19
CA TYR A 206 -5.66 -9.77 -1.32
C TYR A 206 -6.05 -9.55 0.14
N LYS A 207 -7.27 -9.07 0.41
CA LYS A 207 -7.61 -8.56 1.75
C LYS A 207 -8.80 -9.26 2.42
N ALA A 208 -9.61 -10.03 1.64
CA ALA A 208 -10.78 -10.75 2.15
C ALA A 208 -10.76 -12.26 1.82
N ILE A 209 -9.59 -12.83 1.59
CA ILE A 209 -9.35 -14.29 1.45
C ILE A 209 -10.24 -14.93 0.36
N TRP A 210 -10.59 -14.19 -0.66
CA TRP A 210 -11.33 -14.72 -1.81
C TRP A 210 -10.36 -15.29 -2.86
N SER A 211 -10.76 -16.37 -3.52
CA SER A 211 -10.10 -16.79 -4.75
C SER A 211 -11.13 -17.08 -5.82
N LYS A 212 -10.73 -16.93 -7.06
CA LYS A 212 -11.59 -17.15 -8.23
C LYS A 212 -12.04 -18.61 -8.32
N GLU A 213 -11.19 -19.55 -7.91
CA GLU A 213 -11.47 -20.99 -7.94
C GLU A 213 -12.32 -21.45 -6.75
N GLU A 214 -11.95 -21.05 -5.51
CA GLU A 214 -12.55 -21.59 -4.28
C GLU A 214 -13.62 -20.64 -3.67
N GLY A 215 -13.67 -19.37 -4.09
CA GLY A 215 -14.52 -18.35 -3.45
C GLY A 215 -13.97 -17.87 -2.12
N PHE A 216 -14.86 -17.48 -1.21
CA PHE A 216 -14.52 -17.14 0.18
C PHE A 216 -14.34 -18.40 1.04
N PRO A 217 -13.65 -18.30 2.20
CA PRO A 217 -13.57 -19.40 3.15
C PRO A 217 -14.95 -19.93 3.54
N GLU A 218 -15.01 -21.24 3.86
CA GLU A 218 -16.24 -21.93 4.24
C GLU A 218 -16.85 -21.35 5.53
N PRO A 219 -18.18 -21.32 5.69
CA PRO A 219 -18.84 -20.84 6.90
C PRO A 219 -18.33 -21.50 8.20
N ALA A 220 -17.93 -22.79 8.11
CA ALA A 220 -17.37 -23.52 9.26
C ALA A 220 -16.03 -22.94 9.76
N PHE A 221 -15.27 -22.25 8.92
CA PHE A 221 -14.08 -21.51 9.36
C PHE A 221 -14.48 -20.31 10.21
N PHE A 222 -15.42 -19.50 9.72
CA PHE A 222 -15.92 -18.32 10.44
C PHE A 222 -16.63 -18.71 11.74
N ALA A 223 -17.41 -19.81 11.76
CA ALA A 223 -18.02 -20.35 12.96
C ALA A 223 -17.00 -20.78 14.02
N ALA A 224 -15.84 -21.28 13.60
CA ALA A 224 -14.76 -21.63 14.51
C ALA A 224 -14.07 -20.42 15.17
N LEU A 225 -14.15 -19.23 14.56
CA LEU A 225 -13.72 -17.97 15.17
C LEU A 225 -14.74 -17.47 16.21
N ASP A 226 -16.00 -17.38 15.80
CA ASP A 226 -17.15 -17.05 16.62
C ASP A 226 -18.43 -17.55 15.94
N PRO A 227 -19.35 -18.25 16.63
CA PRO A 227 -20.61 -18.70 16.03
C PRO A 227 -21.45 -17.57 15.39
N ARG A 228 -21.38 -16.34 15.92
CA ARG A 228 -22.05 -15.16 15.37
C ARG A 228 -21.44 -14.70 14.03
N PHE A 229 -20.21 -15.12 13.73
CA PHE A 229 -19.47 -14.75 12.54
C PHE A 229 -19.63 -15.76 11.39
N GLU A 230 -20.26 -16.92 11.64
CA GLU A 230 -20.45 -18.01 10.65
C GLU A 230 -20.93 -17.52 9.29
N ARG A 231 -21.88 -16.59 9.29
CA ARG A 231 -22.54 -16.11 8.07
C ARG A 231 -22.06 -14.71 7.61
N VAL A 232 -20.89 -14.28 8.05
CA VAL A 232 -20.37 -12.92 7.73
C VAL A 232 -20.37 -12.62 6.24
N VAL A 233 -20.01 -13.59 5.41
CA VAL A 233 -19.99 -13.42 3.94
C VAL A 233 -21.41 -13.25 3.38
N ASP A 234 -22.34 -14.14 3.78
CA ASP A 234 -23.70 -14.12 3.22
C ASP A 234 -24.54 -12.94 3.75
N ASP A 235 -24.35 -12.58 5.03
CA ASP A 235 -25.17 -11.59 5.70
C ASP A 235 -24.63 -10.16 5.57
N LYS A 236 -23.28 -10.01 5.43
CA LYS A 236 -22.60 -8.71 5.53
C LYS A 236 -21.81 -8.32 4.28
N MET A 237 -21.67 -9.21 3.30
CA MET A 237 -20.85 -8.95 2.11
C MET A 237 -21.63 -9.24 0.83
N SER A 238 -21.21 -8.62 -0.29
CA SER A 238 -21.67 -9.00 -1.63
C SER A 238 -20.81 -10.12 -2.18
N ARG A 239 -21.42 -11.05 -2.91
CA ARG A 239 -20.72 -12.09 -3.67
C ARG A 239 -20.58 -11.74 -5.16
N ASP A 240 -21.02 -10.54 -5.60
CA ASP A 240 -20.80 -10.03 -6.96
C ASP A 240 -19.37 -9.51 -7.07
N ILE A 241 -18.43 -10.43 -7.27
CA ILE A 241 -17.01 -10.14 -7.47
C ILE A 241 -16.76 -9.99 -8.96
N ARG A 242 -16.23 -8.87 -9.39
CA ARG A 242 -15.93 -8.57 -10.79
C ARG A 242 -14.45 -8.40 -11.03
N SER A 243 -14.01 -8.80 -12.24
CA SER A 243 -12.63 -8.63 -12.65
C SER A 243 -12.29 -7.16 -12.93
N LEU A 244 -11.02 -6.82 -12.75
CA LEU A 244 -10.52 -5.49 -13.03
C LEU A 244 -10.75 -5.11 -14.50
N GLY A 245 -11.21 -3.89 -14.74
CA GLY A 245 -11.58 -3.39 -16.07
C GLY A 245 -13.02 -3.64 -16.47
N GLU A 246 -13.78 -4.50 -15.75
CA GLU A 246 -15.22 -4.58 -15.98
C GLU A 246 -15.89 -3.27 -15.51
N ALA A 247 -16.98 -2.89 -16.19
CA ALA A 247 -17.79 -1.78 -15.74
C ALA A 247 -18.63 -2.19 -14.51
N ALA A 248 -18.52 -1.46 -13.43
CA ALA A 248 -19.41 -1.58 -12.27
C ALA A 248 -20.82 -1.09 -12.61
N GLY A 249 -20.91 -0.14 -13.54
CA GLY A 249 -22.15 0.45 -14.06
C GLY A 249 -21.87 1.79 -14.72
N GLY A 250 -22.93 2.47 -15.08
CA GLY A 250 -22.87 3.87 -15.51
C GLY A 250 -23.06 4.82 -14.32
N LEU A 251 -22.49 6.01 -14.43
CA LEU A 251 -22.61 7.06 -13.43
C LEU A 251 -24.09 7.41 -13.20
N SER A 252 -24.54 7.40 -11.95
CA SER A 252 -25.91 7.74 -11.59
C SER A 252 -26.19 9.24 -11.84
N ALA A 253 -27.47 9.63 -11.93
CA ALA A 253 -27.81 11.04 -12.11
C ALA A 253 -27.35 11.92 -10.91
N GLU A 254 -27.35 11.36 -9.71
CA GLU A 254 -26.86 12.03 -8.51
C GLU A 254 -25.35 12.26 -8.60
N ALA A 255 -24.59 11.20 -8.92
CA ALA A 255 -23.13 11.28 -9.04
C ALA A 255 -22.69 12.12 -10.26
N ALA A 256 -23.47 12.14 -11.33
CA ALA A 256 -23.25 13.04 -12.46
C ALA A 256 -23.35 14.51 -12.04
N ALA A 257 -24.27 14.85 -11.13
CA ALA A 257 -24.35 16.20 -10.57
C ALA A 257 -23.17 16.56 -9.66
N TRP A 258 -22.49 15.58 -9.05
CA TRP A 258 -21.27 15.81 -8.26
C TRP A 258 -20.05 16.07 -9.14
N THR A 259 -19.93 15.31 -10.23
CA THR A 259 -18.73 15.25 -11.08
C THR A 259 -18.77 16.21 -12.26
N GLY A 260 -19.94 16.69 -12.64
CA GLY A 260 -20.12 17.42 -13.89
C GLY A 260 -20.07 16.55 -15.15
N LEU A 261 -19.89 15.23 -15.02
CA LEU A 261 -19.92 14.27 -16.11
C LEU A 261 -21.35 13.90 -16.51
N LEU A 262 -21.50 13.20 -17.64
CA LEU A 262 -22.81 12.77 -18.09
C LEU A 262 -23.33 11.56 -17.28
N PRO A 263 -24.63 11.50 -16.97
CA PRO A 263 -25.23 10.25 -16.48
C PRO A 263 -24.99 9.11 -17.46
N GLY A 264 -24.63 7.95 -16.92
CA GLY A 264 -24.30 6.77 -17.74
C GLY A 264 -22.85 6.67 -18.18
N THR A 265 -21.99 7.67 -17.90
CA THR A 265 -20.53 7.53 -18.11
C THR A 265 -20.03 6.26 -17.39
N PRO A 266 -19.36 5.33 -18.08
CA PRO A 266 -18.89 4.07 -17.51
C PRO A 266 -17.97 4.30 -16.32
N VAL A 267 -18.21 3.55 -15.23
CA VAL A 267 -17.34 3.51 -14.04
C VAL A 267 -16.77 2.11 -13.93
N ALA A 268 -15.45 1.99 -13.92
CA ALA A 268 -14.78 0.71 -13.69
C ALA A 268 -15.02 0.20 -12.27
N VAL A 269 -14.93 -1.12 -12.06
CA VAL A 269 -14.73 -1.64 -10.71
C VAL A 269 -13.45 -1.05 -10.13
N ALA A 270 -13.43 -0.82 -8.81
CA ALA A 270 -12.29 -0.19 -8.15
C ALA A 270 -11.04 -1.08 -8.14
N ASN A 271 -9.91 -0.49 -7.78
CA ASN A 271 -8.64 -1.19 -7.63
C ASN A 271 -7.90 -0.71 -6.37
N VAL A 272 -6.77 -1.32 -6.06
CA VAL A 272 -5.83 -0.88 -5.01
C VAL A 272 -4.74 -0.01 -5.65
N ASP A 273 -4.35 1.07 -4.99
CA ASP A 273 -3.38 2.08 -5.42
C ASP A 273 -2.06 1.48 -5.95
N ALA A 274 -1.44 0.57 -5.18
CA ALA A 274 -0.20 -0.07 -5.59
C ALA A 274 -0.39 -1.01 -6.80
N HIS A 275 -1.52 -1.74 -6.87
CA HIS A 275 -1.77 -2.71 -7.94
C HIS A 275 -2.16 -2.04 -9.25
N VAL A 276 -2.95 -0.97 -9.18
CA VAL A 276 -3.35 -0.19 -10.37
C VAL A 276 -2.17 0.55 -11.00
N SER A 277 -1.09 0.77 -10.24
CA SER A 277 0.15 1.35 -10.75
C SER A 277 0.87 0.43 -11.76
N VAL A 278 0.63 -0.88 -11.70
CA VAL A 278 1.31 -1.86 -12.58
C VAL A 278 1.05 -1.61 -14.07
N PRO A 279 -0.20 -1.52 -14.56
CA PRO A 279 -0.44 -1.17 -15.95
C PRO A 279 -0.03 0.26 -16.28
N ALA A 280 -0.10 1.21 -15.34
CA ALA A 280 0.28 2.60 -15.58
C ALA A 280 1.76 2.75 -15.98
N VAL A 281 2.62 1.89 -15.46
CA VAL A 281 4.05 1.86 -15.80
C VAL A 281 4.38 0.90 -16.97
N GLY A 282 3.39 0.45 -17.70
CA GLY A 282 3.58 -0.35 -18.93
C GLY A 282 3.72 -1.85 -18.71
N VAL A 283 3.45 -2.36 -17.52
CA VAL A 283 3.62 -3.78 -17.18
C VAL A 283 2.28 -4.52 -17.26
N THR A 284 2.18 -5.51 -18.18
CA THR A 284 1.00 -6.38 -18.33
C THR A 284 1.37 -7.86 -18.42
N ARG A 285 2.66 -8.21 -18.30
CA ARG A 285 3.18 -9.57 -18.46
C ARG A 285 4.16 -9.92 -17.34
N PRO A 286 4.35 -11.23 -17.03
CA PRO A 286 5.39 -11.71 -16.15
C PRO A 286 6.81 -11.26 -16.55
N GLY A 287 7.76 -11.33 -15.61
CA GLY A 287 9.18 -11.00 -15.79
C GLY A 287 9.57 -9.61 -15.29
N THR A 288 8.63 -8.76 -14.95
CA THR A 288 8.92 -7.42 -14.39
C THR A 288 8.34 -7.25 -13.00
N MET A 289 9.16 -6.81 -12.06
CA MET A 289 8.72 -6.36 -10.74
C MET A 289 8.41 -4.87 -10.79
N VAL A 290 7.21 -4.48 -10.37
CA VAL A 290 6.88 -3.06 -10.12
C VAL A 290 7.07 -2.76 -8.65
N ALA A 291 7.93 -1.78 -8.35
CA ALA A 291 8.22 -1.30 -7.00
C ALA A 291 7.57 0.08 -6.81
N VAL A 292 6.49 0.14 -6.04
CA VAL A 292 5.82 1.39 -5.68
C VAL A 292 6.47 1.91 -4.40
N MET A 293 7.34 2.91 -4.55
CA MET A 293 8.28 3.35 -3.51
C MET A 293 7.88 4.70 -2.93
N GLY A 294 7.62 4.70 -1.62
CA GLY A 294 7.29 5.88 -0.82
C GLY A 294 7.86 5.76 0.60
N THR A 295 7.06 6.02 1.62
CA THR A 295 7.38 5.76 3.04
C THR A 295 7.69 4.29 3.27
N SER A 296 6.91 3.41 2.65
CA SER A 296 7.14 1.97 2.50
C SER A 296 7.34 1.62 1.01
N THR A 297 7.61 0.37 0.70
CA THR A 297 7.61 -0.10 -0.69
C THR A 297 6.67 -1.30 -0.84
N CYS A 298 5.81 -1.24 -1.87
CA CYS A 298 5.04 -2.37 -2.32
C CYS A 298 5.67 -2.93 -3.59
N HIS A 299 5.94 -4.23 -3.62
CA HIS A 299 6.49 -4.96 -4.76
C HIS A 299 5.39 -5.83 -5.37
N VAL A 300 5.12 -5.66 -6.65
CA VAL A 300 4.11 -6.42 -7.38
C VAL A 300 4.76 -7.11 -8.57
N VAL A 301 4.53 -8.42 -8.69
CA VAL A 301 5.03 -9.24 -9.81
C VAL A 301 3.89 -10.06 -10.37
N LEU A 302 3.87 -10.24 -11.68
CA LEU A 302 2.91 -11.13 -12.34
C LEU A 302 3.51 -12.53 -12.55
N GLY A 303 2.69 -13.57 -12.42
CA GLY A 303 3.07 -14.95 -12.67
C GLY A 303 2.00 -15.72 -13.43
N GLU A 304 2.39 -16.85 -14.04
CA GLU A 304 1.51 -17.66 -14.88
C GLU A 304 0.59 -18.60 -14.09
N ARG A 305 0.95 -18.89 -12.85
CA ARG A 305 0.25 -19.86 -11.99
C ARG A 305 0.35 -19.48 -10.51
N GLU A 306 -0.56 -20.00 -9.70
CA GLU A 306 -0.45 -19.94 -8.27
C GLU A 306 0.75 -20.78 -7.80
N VAL A 307 1.66 -20.14 -7.09
CA VAL A 307 2.76 -20.82 -6.38
C VAL A 307 2.90 -20.20 -5.00
N THR A 308 3.32 -21.00 -4.03
CA THR A 308 3.65 -20.50 -2.70
C THR A 308 5.08 -19.98 -2.70
N ALA A 309 5.24 -18.68 -2.49
CA ALA A 309 6.52 -18.05 -2.23
C ALA A 309 6.55 -17.55 -0.78
N GLU A 310 7.69 -17.69 -0.11
CA GLU A 310 7.83 -17.32 1.30
C GLU A 310 7.56 -15.83 1.50
N GLY A 311 6.74 -15.49 2.50
CA GLY A 311 6.53 -14.12 2.94
C GLY A 311 5.76 -13.21 1.98
N MET A 312 5.05 -13.76 1.01
CA MET A 312 4.17 -12.95 0.16
C MET A 312 2.98 -12.42 0.94
N CYS A 313 2.62 -11.17 0.71
CA CYS A 313 1.44 -10.55 1.31
C CYS A 313 0.13 -10.96 0.64
N GLY A 314 0.21 -11.60 -0.51
CA GLY A 314 -0.92 -12.15 -1.26
C GLY A 314 -0.52 -12.68 -2.62
N VAL A 315 -1.22 -13.74 -3.05
CA VAL A 315 -1.15 -14.30 -4.41
C VAL A 315 -2.57 -14.44 -4.93
N VAL A 316 -2.93 -13.66 -5.96
CA VAL A 316 -4.33 -13.54 -6.40
C VAL A 316 -4.43 -13.61 -7.92
N GLU A 317 -5.25 -14.55 -8.42
CA GLU A 317 -5.64 -14.60 -9.83
C GLU A 317 -6.54 -13.40 -10.17
N ASP A 318 -6.27 -12.72 -11.27
CA ASP A 318 -6.96 -11.49 -11.70
C ASP A 318 -6.91 -10.33 -10.68
N GLY A 319 -5.97 -10.38 -9.72
CA GLY A 319 -5.87 -9.38 -8.66
C GLY A 319 -5.11 -8.11 -9.07
N VAL A 320 -4.35 -8.15 -10.17
CA VAL A 320 -3.56 -7.02 -10.69
C VAL A 320 -3.85 -6.79 -12.17
N ILE A 321 -3.59 -7.79 -12.99
CA ILE A 321 -3.90 -7.81 -14.42
C ILE A 321 -4.75 -9.06 -14.72
N PRO A 322 -5.91 -8.93 -15.36
CA PRO A 322 -6.74 -10.08 -15.74
C PRO A 322 -5.96 -11.12 -16.53
N GLY A 323 -6.12 -12.40 -16.16
CA GLY A 323 -5.46 -13.53 -16.78
C GLY A 323 -4.11 -13.91 -16.16
N TRP A 324 -3.63 -13.19 -15.14
CA TRP A 324 -2.39 -13.48 -14.45
C TRP A 324 -2.58 -13.60 -12.93
N PHE A 325 -1.67 -14.32 -12.28
CA PHE A 325 -1.55 -14.27 -10.82
C PHE A 325 -0.69 -13.07 -10.42
N GLY A 326 -1.19 -12.22 -9.53
CA GLY A 326 -0.42 -11.13 -8.94
C GLY A 326 0.19 -11.58 -7.61
N PHE A 327 1.49 -11.36 -7.44
CA PHE A 327 2.25 -11.59 -6.21
C PHE A 327 2.54 -10.25 -5.56
N GLU A 328 2.09 -10.06 -4.33
CA GLU A 328 2.37 -8.86 -3.51
C GLU A 328 3.40 -9.19 -2.44
N ALA A 329 4.43 -8.37 -2.34
CA ALA A 329 5.39 -8.33 -1.25
C ALA A 329 5.61 -6.88 -0.81
N GLY A 330 6.23 -6.65 0.35
CA GLY A 330 6.46 -5.29 0.80
C GLY A 330 7.55 -5.14 1.84
N GLN A 331 8.08 -3.90 1.91
CA GLN A 331 8.99 -3.44 2.96
C GLN A 331 8.26 -2.37 3.77
N SER A 332 8.16 -2.57 5.10
CA SER A 332 7.33 -1.74 5.99
C SER A 332 7.82 -0.32 6.14
N ALA A 333 9.13 -0.09 6.01
CA ALA A 333 9.75 1.22 6.04
C ALA A 333 10.87 1.27 4.98
N VAL A 334 10.87 2.32 4.18
CA VAL A 334 11.92 2.64 3.22
C VAL A 334 12.22 4.13 3.32
N GLY A 335 11.39 5.01 2.77
CA GLY A 335 11.53 6.46 2.93
C GLY A 335 11.51 6.90 4.39
N ASP A 336 10.73 6.22 5.23
CA ASP A 336 10.66 6.50 6.67
C ASP A 336 12.00 6.27 7.39
N ILE A 337 12.81 5.28 6.97
CA ILE A 337 14.14 5.05 7.53
C ILE A 337 15.03 6.26 7.26
N PHE A 338 14.98 6.79 6.04
CA PHE A 338 15.81 7.93 5.64
C PHE A 338 15.35 9.21 6.35
N ALA A 339 14.04 9.45 6.45
CA ALA A 339 13.47 10.56 7.20
C ALA A 339 13.84 10.47 8.70
N TRP A 340 13.63 9.31 9.32
CA TRP A 340 14.03 9.06 10.71
C TRP A 340 15.51 9.37 10.95
N PHE A 341 16.39 8.90 10.06
CA PHE A 341 17.82 9.14 10.19
C PHE A 341 18.15 10.63 10.16
N ILE A 342 17.57 11.37 9.22
CA ILE A 342 17.79 12.81 9.10
C ILE A 342 17.27 13.57 10.30
N ASP A 343 16.07 13.24 10.77
CA ASP A 343 15.40 13.97 11.83
C ASP A 343 15.97 13.67 13.23
N GLN A 344 16.44 12.43 13.45
CA GLN A 344 16.79 11.95 14.78
C GLN A 344 18.29 11.69 14.98
N ALA A 345 19.06 11.49 13.91
CA ALA A 345 20.42 10.96 14.03
C ALA A 345 21.49 11.76 13.28
N VAL A 346 21.12 12.70 12.41
CA VAL A 346 22.08 13.54 11.67
C VAL A 346 22.51 14.73 12.53
N PRO A 347 23.83 14.97 12.73
CA PRO A 347 24.33 16.10 13.52
C PRO A 347 23.94 17.46 12.92
N PRO A 348 23.75 18.51 13.77
CA PRO A 348 23.39 19.86 13.31
C PRO A 348 24.37 20.46 12.30
N GLU A 349 25.64 20.10 12.35
CA GLU A 349 26.69 20.57 11.43
C GLU A 349 26.43 20.12 10.00
N VAL A 350 25.82 18.94 9.80
CA VAL A 350 25.44 18.44 8.47
C VAL A 350 24.26 19.24 7.92
N HIS A 351 23.25 19.54 8.76
CA HIS A 351 22.14 20.42 8.38
C HIS A 351 22.64 21.81 7.96
N GLU A 352 23.63 22.35 8.69
CA GLU A 352 24.25 23.62 8.36
C GLU A 352 25.01 23.54 7.04
N SER A 353 25.77 22.46 6.79
CA SER A 353 26.51 22.27 5.53
C SER A 353 25.55 22.14 4.33
N ALA A 354 24.47 21.39 4.46
CA ALA A 354 23.42 21.27 3.45
C ALA A 354 22.80 22.65 3.14
N ARG A 355 22.49 23.43 4.17
CA ARG A 355 21.95 24.78 4.02
C ARG A 355 22.92 25.73 3.30
N GLN A 356 24.21 25.66 3.62
CA GLN A 356 25.25 26.48 2.98
C GLN A 356 25.47 26.12 1.51
N SER A 357 25.29 24.83 1.16
CA SER A 357 25.33 24.37 -0.25
C SER A 357 24.03 24.60 -1.02
N GLY A 358 22.98 25.08 -0.35
CA GLY A 358 21.66 25.28 -0.98
C GLY A 358 20.92 23.98 -1.31
N GLN A 359 21.27 22.88 -0.63
CA GLN A 359 20.68 21.57 -0.81
C GLN A 359 19.75 21.21 0.35
N SER A 360 18.81 20.30 0.12
CA SER A 360 18.16 19.59 1.22
C SER A 360 19.19 18.68 1.93
N VAL A 361 18.92 18.27 3.17
CA VAL A 361 19.80 17.33 3.88
C VAL A 361 19.85 15.98 3.18
N HIS A 362 18.73 15.56 2.57
CA HIS A 362 18.68 14.36 1.73
C HIS A 362 19.66 14.46 0.56
N ASP A 363 19.56 15.52 -0.25
CA ASP A 363 20.40 15.71 -1.45
C ASP A 363 21.89 15.83 -1.07
N TYR A 364 22.17 16.51 0.04
CA TYR A 364 23.54 16.65 0.55
C TYR A 364 24.12 15.29 0.94
N LEU A 365 23.41 14.49 1.76
CA LEU A 365 23.85 13.17 2.17
C LEU A 365 23.94 12.18 1.01
N GLU A 366 23.00 12.26 0.06
CA GLU A 366 23.04 11.48 -1.17
C GLU A 366 24.30 11.77 -1.99
N SER A 367 24.62 13.06 -2.19
CA SER A 367 25.81 13.46 -2.94
C SER A 367 27.12 12.99 -2.30
N GLU A 368 27.22 13.05 -0.96
CA GLU A 368 28.38 12.55 -0.22
C GLU A 368 28.44 11.02 -0.24
N ALA A 369 27.30 10.33 -0.08
CA ALA A 369 27.18 8.89 -0.13
C ALA A 369 27.52 8.32 -1.52
N ALA A 370 27.20 9.04 -2.59
CA ALA A 370 27.50 8.66 -3.97
C ALA A 370 29.02 8.58 -4.26
N LEU A 371 29.83 9.30 -3.50
CA LEU A 371 31.30 9.26 -3.63
C LEU A 371 31.92 7.96 -3.12
N LEU A 372 31.20 7.20 -2.31
CA LEU A 372 31.68 5.96 -1.72
C LEU A 372 31.58 4.80 -2.73
N ARG A 373 32.55 3.92 -2.73
CA ARG A 373 32.48 2.66 -3.48
C ARG A 373 31.72 1.60 -2.67
N PRO A 374 31.15 0.57 -3.31
CA PRO A 374 30.52 -0.56 -2.62
C PRO A 374 31.43 -1.15 -1.52
N GLY A 375 30.92 -1.21 -0.28
CA GLY A 375 31.62 -1.75 0.88
C GLY A 375 32.71 -0.85 1.48
N GLU A 376 32.98 0.34 0.93
CA GLU A 376 34.02 1.26 1.45
C GLU A 376 33.68 1.81 2.83
N ASN A 377 32.39 1.99 3.14
CA ASN A 377 31.93 2.43 4.46
C ASN A 377 32.13 1.39 5.56
N GLY A 378 32.35 0.11 5.21
CA GLY A 378 32.50 -0.99 6.16
C GLY A 378 31.26 -1.29 6.99
N LEU A 379 30.10 -0.77 6.58
CA LEU A 379 28.84 -0.92 7.28
C LEU A 379 27.93 -1.94 6.59
N LEU A 380 27.06 -2.56 7.39
CA LEU A 380 25.94 -3.36 6.92
C LEU A 380 24.71 -3.07 7.80
N ALA A 381 23.53 -2.95 7.20
CA ALA A 381 22.30 -2.69 7.94
C ALA A 381 21.19 -3.66 7.51
N LEU A 382 20.22 -3.89 8.42
CA LEU A 382 18.93 -4.53 8.16
C LEU A 382 17.85 -3.47 8.19
N ASP A 383 17.00 -3.42 7.18
CA ASP A 383 15.98 -2.38 6.95
C ASP A 383 14.70 -2.53 7.81
N TRP A 384 14.78 -3.14 8.99
CA TRP A 384 13.64 -3.55 9.79
C TRP A 384 13.20 -2.51 10.85
N TRP A 385 13.34 -1.21 10.57
CA TRP A 385 12.93 -0.13 11.50
C TRP A 385 11.45 -0.18 11.89
N ASN A 386 10.61 -0.80 11.05
CA ASN A 386 9.20 -1.08 11.34
C ASN A 386 8.86 -2.57 11.14
N GLY A 387 9.72 -3.46 11.64
CA GLY A 387 9.61 -4.91 11.42
C GLY A 387 9.97 -5.34 10.00
N ASN A 388 9.82 -6.63 9.71
CA ASN A 388 10.00 -7.19 8.37
C ASN A 388 8.64 -7.71 7.86
N ARG A 389 8.09 -7.05 6.82
CA ARG A 389 6.82 -7.44 6.17
C ARG A 389 7.02 -8.63 5.24
N SER A 390 8.05 -8.59 4.42
CA SER A 390 8.47 -9.66 3.52
C SER A 390 9.98 -9.86 3.61
N ILE A 391 10.45 -11.08 3.78
CA ILE A 391 9.82 -12.39 3.69
C ILE A 391 9.49 -13.00 5.07
N LEU A 392 9.96 -12.42 6.18
CA LEU A 392 9.87 -13.02 7.52
C LEU A 392 8.49 -12.86 8.18
N VAL A 393 7.70 -11.89 7.73
CA VAL A 393 6.36 -11.58 8.26
C VAL A 393 6.39 -11.42 9.79
N ASP A 394 7.35 -10.62 10.30
CA ASP A 394 7.59 -10.44 11.73
C ASP A 394 7.73 -8.96 12.09
N THR A 395 6.72 -8.42 12.76
CA THR A 395 6.67 -7.02 13.22
C THR A 395 7.49 -6.77 14.49
N HIS A 396 8.00 -7.82 15.15
CA HIS A 396 8.82 -7.70 16.36
C HIS A 396 10.32 -7.59 16.07
N LEU A 397 10.72 -7.62 14.81
CA LEU A 397 12.09 -7.36 14.38
C LEU A 397 12.37 -5.86 14.35
N ASN A 398 13.64 -5.49 14.58
CA ASN A 398 14.08 -4.09 14.62
C ASN A 398 15.24 -3.87 13.67
N GLY A 399 15.46 -2.60 13.27
CA GLY A 399 16.61 -2.19 12.47
C GLY A 399 17.93 -2.54 13.14
N LEU A 400 18.94 -2.80 12.32
CA LEU A 400 20.32 -3.08 12.75
C LEU A 400 21.29 -2.26 11.92
N LEU A 401 22.32 -1.70 12.56
CA LEU A 401 23.51 -1.15 11.91
C LEU A 401 24.75 -1.81 12.51
N LEU A 402 25.55 -2.44 11.69
CA LEU A 402 26.78 -3.15 12.08
C LEU A 402 28.00 -2.53 11.40
N GLY A 403 29.14 -2.52 12.08
CA GLY A 403 30.43 -2.11 11.53
C GLY A 403 30.84 -0.67 11.86
N ALA A 404 30.05 0.10 12.62
CA ALA A 404 30.36 1.49 12.98
C ALA A 404 31.68 1.60 13.77
N THR A 405 32.47 2.61 13.45
CA THR A 405 33.74 2.96 14.11
C THR A 405 33.75 4.46 14.45
N LEU A 406 34.79 4.93 15.14
CA LEU A 406 34.96 6.36 15.43
C LEU A 406 35.16 7.24 14.17
N ALA A 407 35.47 6.61 13.03
CA ALA A 407 35.62 7.30 11.74
C ALA A 407 34.34 7.32 10.90
N THR A 408 33.28 6.64 11.34
CA THR A 408 32.01 6.56 10.60
C THR A 408 31.33 7.92 10.53
N ARG A 409 31.02 8.36 9.32
CA ARG A 409 30.37 9.65 9.03
C ARG A 409 28.86 9.48 8.77
N PRO A 410 28.05 10.53 8.89
CA PRO A 410 26.63 10.48 8.54
C PRO A 410 26.34 9.97 7.14
N ALA A 411 27.14 10.35 6.12
CA ALA A 411 27.01 9.86 4.76
C ALA A 411 27.26 8.35 4.62
N ASP A 412 28.19 7.80 5.43
CA ASP A 412 28.46 6.36 5.45
C ASP A 412 27.26 5.56 5.97
N ILE A 413 26.59 6.09 7.01
CA ILE A 413 25.36 5.50 7.57
C ILE A 413 24.21 5.65 6.57
N TYR A 414 24.03 6.84 6.00
CA TYR A 414 22.95 7.08 5.02
C TYR A 414 23.06 6.10 3.84
N ARG A 415 24.27 5.89 3.31
CA ARG A 415 24.50 4.89 2.27
C ARG A 415 24.14 3.48 2.73
N ALA A 416 24.55 3.08 3.93
CA ALA A 416 24.24 1.74 4.46
C ALA A 416 22.73 1.52 4.62
N LEU A 417 21.96 2.57 4.95
CA LEU A 417 20.49 2.51 5.01
C LEU A 417 19.86 2.36 3.62
N LEU A 418 20.37 3.09 2.61
CA LEU A 418 19.95 2.90 1.22
C LEU A 418 20.25 1.47 0.74
N GLU A 419 21.47 0.98 0.98
CA GLU A 419 21.90 -0.38 0.63
C GLU A 419 21.05 -1.44 1.33
N ALA A 420 20.66 -1.23 2.60
CA ALA A 420 19.82 -2.16 3.35
C ALA A 420 18.45 -2.37 2.69
N THR A 421 17.79 -1.29 2.24
CA THR A 421 16.50 -1.39 1.56
C THR A 421 16.62 -2.10 0.21
N ALA A 422 17.71 -1.89 -0.53
CA ALA A 422 17.99 -2.58 -1.78
C ALA A 422 18.31 -4.09 -1.55
N HIS A 423 19.03 -4.42 -0.48
CA HIS A 423 19.23 -5.82 -0.07
C HIS A 423 17.92 -6.50 0.33
N GLY A 424 17.04 -5.81 1.05
CA GLY A 424 15.70 -6.31 1.36
C GLY A 424 14.86 -6.59 0.11
N THR A 425 14.92 -5.71 -0.89
CA THR A 425 14.31 -5.95 -2.22
C THR A 425 14.90 -7.20 -2.89
N ARG A 426 16.22 -7.40 -2.83
CA ARG A 426 16.88 -8.60 -3.39
C ARG A 426 16.40 -9.87 -2.71
N VAL A 427 16.25 -9.89 -1.39
CA VAL A 427 15.70 -11.04 -0.64
C VAL A 427 14.29 -11.41 -1.12
N ILE A 428 13.46 -10.42 -1.38
CA ILE A 428 12.11 -10.64 -1.95
C ILE A 428 12.20 -11.27 -3.34
N ILE A 429 13.08 -10.75 -4.19
CA ILE A 429 13.31 -11.29 -5.54
C ILE A 429 13.80 -12.74 -5.47
N ASP A 430 14.79 -13.02 -4.62
CA ASP A 430 15.36 -14.37 -4.45
C ASP A 430 14.28 -15.37 -3.99
N SER A 431 13.34 -14.94 -3.12
CA SER A 431 12.21 -15.76 -2.69
C SER A 431 11.22 -16.05 -3.84
N LEU A 432 10.92 -15.06 -4.67
CA LEU A 432 10.05 -15.23 -5.84
C LEU A 432 10.68 -16.18 -6.86
N GLU A 433 11.96 -15.98 -7.19
CA GLU A 433 12.68 -16.83 -8.13
C GLU A 433 12.84 -18.28 -7.64
N ALA A 434 13.07 -18.46 -6.34
CA ALA A 434 13.09 -19.79 -5.72
C ALA A 434 11.75 -20.52 -5.87
N ALA A 435 10.63 -19.77 -5.89
CA ALA A 435 9.29 -20.30 -6.15
C ALA A 435 8.97 -20.43 -7.65
N GLY A 436 9.87 -20.02 -8.54
CA GLY A 436 9.69 -20.10 -10.00
C GLY A 436 8.96 -18.91 -10.63
N VAL A 437 8.90 -17.77 -9.93
CA VAL A 437 8.38 -16.50 -10.46
C VAL A 437 9.57 -15.63 -10.89
N ALA A 438 9.72 -15.46 -12.20
CA ALA A 438 10.86 -14.73 -12.75
C ALA A 438 10.75 -13.22 -12.52
N VAL A 439 11.90 -12.59 -12.22
CA VAL A 439 12.06 -11.14 -12.12
C VAL A 439 13.29 -10.73 -12.93
N ASP A 440 13.09 -10.38 -14.20
CA ASP A 440 14.18 -10.04 -15.12
C ASP A 440 14.60 -8.56 -15.01
N ARG A 441 13.66 -7.67 -14.63
CA ARG A 441 13.85 -6.24 -14.48
C ARG A 441 12.92 -5.64 -13.43
N ILE A 442 13.21 -4.40 -13.03
CA ILE A 442 12.42 -3.66 -12.04
C ILE A 442 11.92 -2.36 -12.70
N VAL A 443 10.65 -2.01 -12.44
CA VAL A 443 10.12 -0.67 -12.73
C VAL A 443 9.76 -0.01 -11.40
N ALA A 444 10.44 1.07 -11.07
CA ALA A 444 10.21 1.85 -9.85
C ALA A 444 9.28 3.04 -10.15
N CYS A 445 8.27 3.24 -9.31
CA CYS A 445 7.37 4.39 -9.36
C CYS A 445 7.06 4.91 -7.96
N GLY A 446 6.38 6.04 -7.86
CA GLY A 446 6.13 6.75 -6.60
C GLY A 446 7.13 7.88 -6.38
N GLY A 447 7.04 8.55 -5.23
CA GLY A 447 7.80 9.79 -5.02
C GLY A 447 9.28 9.62 -4.69
N LEU A 448 9.71 8.43 -4.27
CA LEU A 448 11.10 8.18 -3.87
C LEU A 448 12.05 8.00 -5.07
N PRO A 449 11.69 7.25 -6.15
CA PRO A 449 12.55 7.08 -7.32
C PRO A 449 12.89 8.39 -8.03
N ASP A 450 11.99 9.36 -8.01
CA ASP A 450 12.22 10.69 -8.63
C ASP A 450 13.23 11.52 -7.86
N ARG A 451 13.38 11.29 -6.57
CA ARG A 451 14.15 12.13 -5.65
C ARG A 451 15.49 11.54 -5.22
N ASN A 452 15.74 10.26 -5.46
CA ASN A 452 16.95 9.59 -5.00
C ASN A 452 17.53 8.68 -6.10
N GLU A 453 18.40 9.26 -6.93
CA GLU A 453 19.06 8.56 -8.04
C GLU A 453 20.05 7.50 -7.53
N LEU A 454 20.73 7.78 -6.40
CA LEU A 454 21.65 6.83 -5.79
C LEU A 454 20.93 5.55 -5.37
N LEU A 455 19.75 5.66 -4.73
CA LEU A 455 18.96 4.48 -4.35
C LEU A 455 18.59 3.63 -5.56
N MET A 456 18.21 4.25 -6.68
CA MET A 456 17.88 3.51 -7.91
C MET A 456 19.10 2.79 -8.48
N GLN A 457 20.27 3.45 -8.53
CA GLN A 457 21.51 2.81 -8.96
C GLN A 457 21.94 1.69 -7.99
N LEU A 458 21.85 1.91 -6.68
CA LEU A 458 22.15 0.87 -5.68
C LEU A 458 21.21 -0.32 -5.82
N THR A 459 19.92 -0.07 -6.09
CA THR A 459 18.95 -1.15 -6.35
C THR A 459 19.35 -1.96 -7.59
N ALA A 460 19.76 -1.29 -8.67
CA ALA A 460 20.25 -1.97 -9.86
C ALA A 460 21.51 -2.81 -9.56
N ASP A 461 22.49 -2.23 -8.90
CA ASP A 461 23.77 -2.90 -8.61
C ASP A 461 23.61 -4.07 -7.63
N ILE A 462 22.77 -3.90 -6.59
CA ILE A 462 22.54 -4.92 -5.56
C ILE A 462 21.70 -6.07 -6.09
N THR A 463 20.67 -5.78 -6.90
CA THR A 463 19.82 -6.82 -7.47
C THR A 463 20.39 -7.45 -8.75
N GLY A 464 21.36 -6.79 -9.39
CA GLY A 464 21.93 -7.19 -10.68
C GLY A 464 20.93 -7.04 -11.85
N ARG A 465 19.94 -6.18 -11.72
CA ARG A 465 18.86 -5.97 -12.69
C ARG A 465 18.74 -4.52 -13.11
N GLU A 466 18.31 -4.30 -14.36
CA GLU A 466 17.96 -2.95 -14.79
C GLU A 466 16.78 -2.41 -13.96
N VAL A 467 16.87 -1.15 -13.55
CA VAL A 467 15.82 -0.42 -12.85
C VAL A 467 15.37 0.74 -13.72
N ASP A 468 14.16 0.64 -14.25
CA ASP A 468 13.50 1.74 -14.94
C ASP A 468 12.75 2.61 -13.93
N VAL A 469 12.80 3.92 -14.09
CA VAL A 469 12.01 4.89 -13.32
C VAL A 469 10.83 5.34 -14.17
N ALA A 470 9.62 5.20 -13.66
CA ALA A 470 8.40 5.62 -14.34
C ALA A 470 8.42 7.11 -14.68
N ALA A 471 7.78 7.50 -15.81
CA ALA A 471 7.70 8.89 -16.23
C ALA A 471 6.69 9.72 -15.42
N SER A 472 5.71 9.05 -14.80
CA SER A 472 4.68 9.71 -14.00
C SER A 472 4.84 9.35 -12.52
N ASN A 473 4.68 10.34 -11.66
CA ASN A 473 4.52 10.15 -10.21
C ASN A 473 3.06 10.01 -9.80
N GLN A 474 2.13 10.01 -10.77
CA GLN A 474 0.69 9.81 -10.60
C GLN A 474 0.24 8.42 -11.07
N ALA A 475 1.14 7.43 -11.03
CA ALA A 475 0.88 6.08 -11.55
C ALA A 475 -0.46 5.48 -11.06
N PRO A 476 -0.86 5.58 -9.77
CA PRO A 476 -2.17 5.08 -9.33
C PRO A 476 -3.33 5.70 -10.12
N ALA A 477 -3.46 7.02 -10.14
CA ALA A 477 -4.55 7.70 -10.84
C ALA A 477 -4.52 7.45 -12.36
N VAL A 478 -3.33 7.38 -12.98
CA VAL A 478 -3.19 7.05 -14.41
C VAL A 478 -3.67 5.63 -14.69
N GLY A 479 -3.29 4.67 -13.86
CA GLY A 479 -3.77 3.29 -13.97
C GLY A 479 -5.29 3.18 -13.74
N ALA A 480 -5.84 3.92 -12.78
CA ALA A 480 -7.28 4.03 -12.60
C ALA A 480 -7.97 4.57 -13.87
N ALA A 481 -7.42 5.64 -14.50
CA ALA A 481 -7.93 6.18 -15.76
C ALA A 481 -7.88 5.14 -16.90
N MET A 482 -6.80 4.33 -16.98
CA MET A 482 -6.71 3.22 -17.96
C MET A 482 -7.85 2.21 -17.77
N TYR A 483 -8.15 1.80 -16.53
CA TYR A 483 -9.28 0.92 -16.24
C TYR A 483 -10.63 1.60 -16.51
N GLY A 484 -10.76 2.91 -16.29
CA GLY A 484 -11.91 3.68 -16.71
C GLY A 484 -12.14 3.65 -18.22
N ALA A 485 -11.06 3.75 -19.00
CA ALA A 485 -11.10 3.63 -20.46
C ALA A 485 -11.44 2.19 -20.91
N VAL A 486 -10.96 1.16 -20.18
CA VAL A 486 -11.33 -0.24 -20.44
C VAL A 486 -12.81 -0.49 -20.14
N ALA A 487 -13.35 0.04 -19.05
CA ALA A 487 -14.77 -0.08 -18.72
C ALA A 487 -15.70 0.54 -19.78
N ALA A 488 -15.23 1.55 -20.52
CA ALA A 488 -15.95 2.16 -21.64
C ALA A 488 -15.99 1.25 -22.89
N GLY A 489 -15.02 0.36 -23.05
CA GLY A 489 -14.84 -0.44 -24.25
C GLY A 489 -14.45 0.35 -25.50
N ALA A 490 -13.97 -0.30 -26.54
CA ALA A 490 -13.59 0.35 -27.79
C ALA A 490 -14.78 1.06 -28.48
N ALA A 491 -15.97 0.49 -28.38
CA ALA A 491 -17.19 1.10 -28.93
C ALA A 491 -17.56 2.43 -28.24
N GLY A 492 -17.20 2.62 -26.96
CA GLY A 492 -17.38 3.83 -26.19
C GLY A 492 -16.24 4.85 -26.35
N GLY A 493 -15.22 4.52 -27.13
CA GLY A 493 -14.03 5.35 -27.34
C GLY A 493 -12.87 5.05 -26.39
N GLY A 494 -12.97 3.97 -25.62
CA GLY A 494 -11.91 3.41 -24.78
C GLY A 494 -11.26 2.16 -25.41
N PHE A 495 -11.03 1.10 -24.58
CA PHE A 495 -10.32 -0.12 -24.99
C PHE A 495 -11.06 -1.38 -24.53
N ASP A 496 -10.90 -2.49 -25.28
CA ASP A 496 -11.52 -3.78 -24.92
C ASP A 496 -10.65 -4.61 -23.96
N SER A 497 -9.44 -4.16 -23.64
CA SER A 497 -8.54 -4.81 -22.68
C SER A 497 -7.55 -3.84 -22.09
N ILE A 498 -7.00 -4.20 -20.92
CA ILE A 498 -5.94 -3.41 -20.27
C ILE A 498 -4.63 -3.42 -21.10
N ASP A 499 -4.34 -4.51 -21.81
CA ASP A 499 -3.19 -4.57 -22.73
C ASP A 499 -3.29 -3.51 -23.84
N ALA A 500 -4.49 -3.34 -24.42
CA ALA A 500 -4.72 -2.31 -25.44
C ALA A 500 -4.62 -0.90 -24.85
N ALA A 501 -5.14 -0.68 -23.64
CA ALA A 501 -5.02 0.59 -22.94
C ALA A 501 -3.55 0.93 -22.65
N VAL A 502 -2.79 -0.02 -22.12
CA VAL A 502 -1.35 0.14 -21.86
C VAL A 502 -0.59 0.45 -23.14
N GLY A 503 -0.88 -0.27 -24.23
CA GLY A 503 -0.22 -0.02 -25.52
C GLY A 503 -0.42 1.39 -26.08
N ALA A 504 -1.51 2.06 -25.70
CA ALA A 504 -1.80 3.44 -26.12
C ALA A 504 -1.41 4.50 -25.09
N MET A 505 -1.65 4.21 -23.81
CA MET A 505 -1.59 5.21 -22.72
C MET A 505 -0.35 5.11 -21.85
N ALA A 506 0.40 3.97 -21.83
CA ALA A 506 1.62 3.89 -21.03
C ALA A 506 2.72 4.77 -21.64
N ARG A 507 3.38 5.53 -20.78
CA ARG A 507 4.46 6.44 -21.19
C ARG A 507 5.81 5.74 -21.10
N PRO A 508 6.80 6.11 -21.95
CA PRO A 508 8.17 5.64 -21.82
C PRO A 508 8.74 5.96 -20.44
N HIS A 509 9.62 5.11 -19.93
CA HIS A 509 10.30 5.36 -18.67
C HIS A 509 11.16 6.64 -18.77
N ALA A 510 11.25 7.38 -17.66
CA ALA A 510 12.01 8.64 -17.62
C ALA A 510 13.52 8.38 -17.64
N ARG A 511 13.96 7.32 -16.94
CA ARG A 511 15.36 6.95 -16.76
C ARG A 511 15.48 5.43 -16.61
N THR A 512 16.67 4.90 -16.94
CA THR A 512 17.06 3.51 -16.72
C THR A 512 18.41 3.48 -16.01
N HIS A 513 18.48 2.78 -14.89
CA HIS A 513 19.72 2.47 -14.17
C HIS A 513 20.17 1.07 -14.54
N VAL A 514 21.36 0.97 -15.12
CA VAL A 514 21.97 -0.29 -15.54
C VAL A 514 22.96 -0.73 -14.47
N PRO A 515 22.93 -2.00 -14.03
CA PRO A 515 23.87 -2.48 -13.02
C PRO A 515 25.32 -2.43 -13.53
N ASP A 516 26.22 -1.88 -12.70
CA ASP A 516 27.67 -1.92 -12.97
C ASP A 516 28.25 -3.28 -12.57
N PRO A 517 28.83 -4.05 -13.50
CA PRO A 517 29.32 -5.41 -13.20
C PRO A 517 30.34 -5.49 -12.05
N ALA A 518 31.16 -4.44 -11.85
CA ALA A 518 32.13 -4.41 -10.77
C ALA A 518 31.45 -4.19 -9.41
N SER A 519 30.44 -3.31 -9.37
CA SER A 519 29.60 -3.06 -8.20
C SER A 519 28.78 -4.30 -7.84
N VAL A 520 28.14 -4.96 -8.83
CA VAL A 520 27.37 -6.21 -8.65
C VAL A 520 28.24 -7.27 -7.96
N ALA A 521 29.46 -7.52 -8.45
CA ALA A 521 30.34 -8.51 -7.88
C ALA A 521 30.72 -8.23 -6.40
N MET A 522 30.81 -6.95 -6.01
CA MET A 522 31.05 -6.58 -4.62
C MET A 522 29.77 -6.72 -3.79
N TYR A 523 28.61 -6.28 -4.31
CA TYR A 523 27.34 -6.43 -3.63
C TYR A 523 26.89 -7.88 -3.48
N ASP A 524 27.26 -8.78 -4.37
CA ASP A 524 27.06 -10.22 -4.19
C ASP A 524 27.73 -10.73 -2.91
N ARG A 525 28.95 -10.25 -2.62
CA ARG A 525 29.67 -10.60 -1.39
C ARG A 525 28.98 -9.99 -0.16
N LEU A 526 28.61 -8.72 -0.23
CA LEU A 526 27.92 -8.03 0.87
C LEU A 526 26.53 -8.63 1.13
N HIS A 527 25.85 -9.07 0.08
CA HIS A 527 24.56 -9.73 0.22
C HIS A 527 24.67 -11.08 0.96
N GLN A 528 25.74 -11.84 0.77
CA GLN A 528 25.96 -13.05 1.57
C GLN A 528 26.10 -12.72 3.07
N GLU A 529 26.80 -11.65 3.43
CA GLU A 529 26.90 -11.21 4.83
C GLU A 529 25.55 -10.66 5.34
N TYR A 530 24.78 -9.98 4.47
CA TYR A 530 23.42 -9.54 4.79
C TYR A 530 22.53 -10.74 5.11
N LEU A 531 22.55 -11.80 4.30
CA LEU A 531 21.77 -13.02 4.54
C LEU A 531 22.16 -13.72 5.84
N VAL A 532 23.44 -13.70 6.23
CA VAL A 532 23.88 -14.23 7.53
C VAL A 532 23.20 -13.48 8.67
N LEU A 533 23.15 -12.15 8.63
CA LEU A 533 22.48 -11.35 9.66
C LEU A 533 20.96 -11.50 9.60
N HIS A 534 20.39 -11.51 8.39
CA HIS A 534 18.96 -11.70 8.14
C HIS A 534 18.49 -13.02 8.77
N ASP A 535 19.16 -14.13 8.52
CA ASP A 535 18.77 -15.43 9.04
C ASP A 535 19.07 -15.55 10.53
N TYR A 536 20.19 -14.98 11.00
CA TYR A 536 20.56 -15.03 12.41
C TYR A 536 19.53 -14.37 13.33
N PHE A 537 19.01 -13.21 12.95
CA PHE A 537 18.01 -12.48 13.73
C PHE A 537 16.56 -12.81 13.32
N GLY A 538 16.33 -13.05 12.04
CA GLY A 538 14.98 -13.23 11.51
C GLY A 538 14.44 -14.65 11.59
N ARG A 539 15.31 -15.67 11.55
CA ARG A 539 14.90 -17.08 11.55
C ARG A 539 15.12 -17.81 12.89
N GLY A 540 15.25 -17.04 13.97
CA GLY A 540 15.21 -17.57 15.34
C GLY A 540 16.55 -18.11 15.87
N ALA A 541 17.69 -17.89 15.21
CA ALA A 541 18.99 -18.24 15.79
C ALA A 541 19.33 -17.33 16.98
N ASN A 542 18.84 -16.08 16.99
CA ASN A 542 18.97 -15.16 18.11
C ASN A 542 17.78 -14.21 18.23
N ASP A 543 16.98 -14.36 19.28
CA ASP A 543 15.81 -13.54 19.56
C ASP A 543 16.11 -12.26 20.35
N VAL A 544 17.33 -11.72 20.30
CA VAL A 544 17.69 -10.53 21.10
C VAL A 544 16.77 -9.33 20.79
N MET A 545 16.39 -9.10 19.53
CA MET A 545 15.50 -8.01 19.14
C MET A 545 14.13 -8.14 19.84
N LYS A 546 13.54 -9.35 19.82
CA LYS A 546 12.26 -9.64 20.49
C LYS A 546 12.37 -9.52 22.01
N ARG A 547 13.47 -9.96 22.61
CA ARG A 547 13.71 -9.80 24.05
C ARG A 547 13.85 -8.34 24.47
N LEU A 548 14.53 -7.51 23.66
CA LEU A 548 14.65 -6.08 23.94
C LEU A 548 13.28 -5.38 23.89
N ARG A 549 12.46 -5.75 22.91
CA ARG A 549 11.10 -5.23 22.80
C ARG A 549 10.23 -5.65 23.99
N ALA A 550 10.27 -6.93 24.39
CA ALA A 550 9.54 -7.42 25.57
C ALA A 550 9.96 -6.67 26.85
N ILE A 551 11.27 -6.40 27.03
CA ILE A 551 11.76 -5.59 28.15
C ILE A 551 11.19 -4.16 28.11
N GLN A 552 11.13 -3.55 26.92
CA GLN A 552 10.54 -2.22 26.73
C GLN A 552 9.05 -2.22 27.10
N GLU A 553 8.29 -3.21 26.60
CA GLU A 553 6.86 -3.36 26.86
C GLU A 553 6.54 -3.60 28.35
N GLU A 554 7.38 -4.36 29.06
CA GLU A 554 7.26 -4.55 30.50
C GLU A 554 7.40 -3.24 31.31
N LEU A 555 8.16 -2.25 30.80
CA LEU A 555 8.39 -0.98 31.46
C LEU A 555 7.33 0.09 31.11
N VAL A 556 6.56 -0.12 30.04
CA VAL A 556 5.45 0.73 29.64
C VAL A 556 4.17 0.18 30.26
N SER A 557 3.87 0.58 31.51
CA SER A 557 2.61 0.22 32.15
C SER A 557 1.42 0.77 31.36
N PRO A 558 0.31 0.03 31.21
CA PRO A 558 -0.91 0.57 30.61
C PRO A 558 -1.40 1.77 31.43
N GLY A 559 -1.29 2.99 30.89
CA GLY A 559 -1.68 4.23 31.55
C GLY A 559 -0.56 4.97 32.29
N GLY A 560 0.69 4.57 32.16
CA GLY A 560 1.84 5.25 32.77
C GLY A 560 2.52 6.22 31.81
N GLU A 561 2.77 7.45 32.26
CA GLU A 561 3.75 8.32 31.60
C GLU A 561 5.11 7.60 31.53
N PRO A 562 5.90 7.78 30.44
CA PRO A 562 7.22 7.18 30.37
C PRO A 562 8.04 7.60 31.59
N VAL A 563 8.57 6.65 32.35
CA VAL A 563 9.47 6.91 33.46
C VAL A 563 10.72 7.55 32.87
N ARG A 564 10.82 8.88 32.94
CA ARG A 564 12.06 9.61 32.65
C ARG A 564 13.03 9.22 33.76
N LEU A 565 14.04 8.44 33.43
CA LEU A 565 15.20 8.27 34.33
C LEU A 565 15.76 9.66 34.65
N PRO A 566 16.07 9.97 35.93
CA PRO A 566 16.65 11.24 36.27
C PRO A 566 17.97 11.40 35.52
N VAL A 567 18.07 12.44 34.70
CA VAL A 567 19.34 12.89 34.13
C VAL A 567 20.16 13.36 35.30
N GLU A 568 21.15 12.58 35.73
CA GLU A 568 22.16 13.09 36.69
C GLU A 568 22.85 14.27 36.02
N SER A 569 22.70 15.43 36.65
CA SER A 569 23.42 16.63 36.26
C SER A 569 24.93 16.35 36.36
N PRO A 570 25.75 16.73 35.38
CA PRO A 570 27.18 16.57 35.50
C PRO A 570 27.67 17.38 36.67
N VAL A 571 28.22 16.73 37.66
CA VAL A 571 28.99 17.35 38.74
C VAL A 571 30.24 17.98 38.13
N GLY A 572 30.45 19.26 38.42
CA GLY A 572 31.36 20.26 37.91
C GLY A 572 32.82 19.94 37.69
#